data_086778f19b216c48a8be9cceea7ca732
#
_entry.id   086778f19b216c48a8be9cceea7ca732
#
_cell.length_a   1.000
_cell.length_b   1.000
_cell.length_c   1.000
_cell.angle_alpha   90.00
_cell.angle_beta   90.00
_cell.angle_gamma   90.00
#
_symmetry.space_group_name_H-M   'P 1'
#
loop_
_entity.id
_entity.type
_entity.pdbx_description
1 polymer ?
#
loop_
_entity_poly.entity_id
_entity_poly.type
_entity_poly.pdbx_seq_one_letter_code
_entity_poly.pdbx_strand_id
1 'polypeptide(L)'
;MKTSKWMTAMMLCAGFSLSACTSDDGLSSPSETGQGQLVLKLSSGAEFREDTRAVNLDTYKNTDNYTVKVYDKDGVEKLNFKGSELAQNLPLTLTIGSYKIIASYGKEHNASRDEFYVEGTAAGTIKAGNQNEPAIVTCTPTCGRISVLFDAGMSEYFSDYSVDFKGTKALGANSVSWAKNDSEPWYVKLEENGENITFTINATAKEEYSSNGTWSGTFNLQRNKAYKVNVKPSPIAPGTGNIDLEISIDQTTNDIEKDIEVPVTWI
;
A
#
# COMPACT_ATOMS: atom_id res chain seq x y z
N MET A 1 55.30 -3.37 -40.64
CA MET A 1 55.53 -3.30 -42.13
C MET A 1 54.26 -2.83 -42.82
N LYS A 2 54.42 -1.73 -43.53
CA LYS A 2 53.70 -1.24 -44.72
C LYS A 2 52.25 -0.76 -44.45
N THR A 3 51.99 0.57 -44.27
CA THR A 3 51.89 1.63 -45.31
C THR A 3 50.81 1.32 -46.35
N SER A 4 49.84 2.12 -46.68
CA SER A 4 49.90 3.42 -47.32
C SER A 4 48.49 3.77 -47.83
N LYS A 5 48.04 4.95 -47.63
CA LYS A 5 47.88 6.10 -48.52
C LYS A 5 46.48 6.27 -49.11
N TRP A 6 45.84 7.37 -48.74
CA TRP A 6 45.58 8.59 -49.53
C TRP A 6 44.68 8.40 -50.76
N MET A 7 43.54 9.08 -50.83
CA MET A 7 43.44 10.23 -51.74
C MET A 7 42.13 11.00 -51.57
N THR A 8 42.31 12.23 -51.42
CA THR A 8 41.58 13.48 -51.50
C THR A 8 40.97 13.71 -52.88
N ALA A 9 39.79 14.30 -52.96
CA ALA A 9 39.31 15.24 -53.99
C ALA A 9 38.01 15.88 -53.46
N MET A 10 37.90 17.01 -53.12
CA MET A 10 37.96 18.43 -53.56
C MET A 10 36.93 18.77 -54.60
N MET A 11 36.06 19.73 -54.20
CA MET A 11 35.46 20.86 -54.94
C MET A 11 34.25 20.59 -55.82
N LEU A 12 33.13 21.30 -55.63
CA LEU A 12 32.93 22.64 -56.10
C LEU A 12 31.64 23.27 -55.56
N CYS A 13 31.72 24.55 -55.27
CA CYS A 13 30.68 25.46 -54.84
C CYS A 13 29.66 25.79 -55.97
N ALA A 14 28.39 25.94 -55.56
CA ALA A 14 27.55 26.93 -56.26
C ALA A 14 26.57 27.49 -55.21
N GLY A 15 26.78 28.78 -54.93
CA GLY A 15 25.92 29.56 -54.07
C GLY A 15 24.61 29.94 -54.76
N PHE A 16 23.55 30.03 -53.96
CA PHE A 16 22.44 30.91 -54.30
C PHE A 16 21.98 31.64 -53.03
N SER A 17 21.98 32.89 -53.20
CA SER A 17 21.60 34.08 -52.49
C SER A 17 20.41 33.96 -51.48
N LEU A 18 20.71 34.53 -50.32
CA LEU A 18 19.93 35.32 -49.41
C LEU A 18 18.56 35.81 -49.89
N SER A 19 17.50 35.42 -49.21
CA SER A 19 16.43 36.32 -48.90
C SER A 19 16.21 36.28 -47.40
N ALA A 20 16.68 37.31 -46.73
CA ALA A 20 16.33 37.64 -45.37
C ALA A 20 14.85 38.05 -45.36
N CYS A 21 14.01 37.25 -44.73
CA CYS A 21 12.79 37.74 -44.12
C CYS A 21 13.01 37.68 -42.63
N THR A 22 13.32 38.82 -42.07
CA THR A 22 13.13 39.10 -40.67
C THR A 22 11.62 39.13 -40.41
N SER A 23 11.09 38.09 -39.85
CA SER A 23 9.89 38.14 -38.99
C SER A 23 10.32 37.71 -37.62
N ASP A 24 10.39 38.70 -36.80
CA ASP A 24 10.41 38.63 -35.34
C ASP A 24 9.08 37.99 -34.90
N ASP A 25 9.09 36.67 -34.84
CA ASP A 25 7.98 35.94 -34.22
C ASP A 25 8.56 35.25 -33.03
N GLY A 26 8.11 35.77 -31.88
CA GLY A 26 8.35 35.20 -30.58
C GLY A 26 8.24 33.70 -30.62
N LEU A 27 9.19 33.03 -29.98
CA LEU A 27 9.15 31.63 -29.64
C LEU A 27 7.89 31.35 -28.77
N SER A 28 6.74 31.33 -29.42
CA SER A 28 5.59 30.60 -28.90
C SER A 28 5.98 29.14 -29.03
N SER A 29 6.27 28.52 -27.89
CA SER A 29 6.29 27.07 -27.79
C SER A 29 5.10 26.54 -28.60
N PRO A 30 5.26 25.52 -29.44
CA PRO A 30 4.13 24.97 -30.17
C PRO A 30 3.06 24.63 -29.17
N SER A 31 1.94 25.32 -29.27
CA SER A 31 0.72 24.96 -28.51
C SER A 31 0.40 23.53 -28.98
N GLU A 32 0.67 22.56 -28.12
CA GLU A 32 0.33 21.15 -28.35
C GLU A 32 -1.20 21.02 -28.30
N THR A 33 -1.86 21.57 -29.34
CA THR A 33 -3.30 21.42 -29.54
C THR A 33 -3.54 20.17 -30.38
N GLY A 34 -3.63 19.04 -29.68
CA GLY A 34 -3.91 17.75 -30.31
C GLY A 34 -4.53 16.79 -29.30
N GLN A 35 -5.08 15.72 -29.80
CA GLN A 35 -5.56 14.62 -28.99
C GLN A 35 -4.71 13.38 -29.27
N GLY A 36 -4.58 12.53 -28.29
CA GLY A 36 -3.99 11.21 -28.42
C GLY A 36 -4.77 10.19 -27.58
N GLN A 37 -4.37 8.94 -27.70
CA GLN A 37 -5.04 7.83 -27.04
C GLN A 37 -4.12 7.18 -26.02
N LEU A 38 -4.65 6.85 -24.85
CA LEU A 38 -3.96 6.14 -23.79
C LEU A 38 -4.69 4.82 -23.49
N VAL A 39 -3.95 3.72 -23.46
CA VAL A 39 -4.44 2.45 -22.94
C VAL A 39 -4.18 2.39 -21.44
N LEU A 40 -5.21 2.10 -20.66
CA LEU A 40 -5.12 1.92 -19.22
C LEU A 40 -5.28 0.43 -18.89
N LYS A 41 -4.39 -0.09 -18.03
CA LYS A 41 -4.52 -1.41 -17.42
C LYS A 41 -4.68 -1.23 -15.92
N LEU A 42 -5.71 -1.87 -15.37
CA LEU A 42 -6.04 -1.83 -13.95
C LEU A 42 -5.89 -3.24 -13.35
N SER A 43 -5.22 -3.33 -12.21
CA SER A 43 -5.05 -4.56 -11.47
C SER A 43 -5.17 -4.34 -9.97
N SER A 44 -5.62 -5.37 -9.25
CA SER A 44 -5.61 -5.41 -7.79
C SER A 44 -4.37 -6.16 -7.31
N GLY A 45 -3.65 -5.55 -6.36
CA GLY A 45 -2.54 -6.14 -5.63
C GLY A 45 -2.88 -6.38 -4.16
N ALA A 46 -4.17 -6.51 -3.80
CA ALA A 46 -4.58 -6.85 -2.44
C ALA A 46 -4.16 -8.29 -2.09
N GLU A 47 -3.24 -8.42 -1.12
CA GLU A 47 -2.62 -9.70 -0.76
C GLU A 47 -3.18 -10.32 0.53
N PHE A 48 -4.14 -9.67 1.20
CA PHE A 48 -4.75 -10.25 2.39
C PHE A 48 -5.45 -11.58 2.06
N ARG A 49 -5.27 -12.58 2.96
CA ARG A 49 -5.96 -13.87 2.86
C ARG A 49 -7.27 -13.84 3.64
N GLU A 50 -8.22 -14.65 3.22
CA GLU A 50 -9.47 -14.84 3.95
C GLU A 50 -9.21 -15.68 5.21
N ASP A 51 -9.03 -15.02 6.36
CA ASP A 51 -8.98 -15.67 7.67
C ASP A 51 -10.18 -15.30 8.56
N THR A 52 -10.99 -14.34 8.14
CA THR A 52 -12.09 -13.82 8.94
C THR A 52 -13.31 -13.49 8.11
N ARG A 53 -14.48 -13.50 8.75
CA ARG A 53 -15.77 -13.29 8.11
C ARG A 53 -16.16 -11.82 7.89
N ALA A 54 -15.40 -10.86 8.43
CA ALA A 54 -15.81 -9.47 8.49
C ALA A 54 -15.70 -8.74 7.14
N VAL A 55 -14.68 -9.05 6.33
CA VAL A 55 -14.44 -8.36 5.05
C VAL A 55 -14.44 -9.37 3.90
N ASN A 56 -15.28 -9.13 2.90
CA ASN A 56 -15.25 -9.92 1.67
C ASN A 56 -14.09 -9.44 0.78
N LEU A 57 -12.96 -10.14 0.82
CA LEU A 57 -11.75 -9.78 0.08
C LEU A 57 -11.92 -9.88 -1.45
N ASP A 58 -12.82 -10.69 -1.94
CA ASP A 58 -13.06 -10.82 -3.40
C ASP A 58 -13.58 -9.52 -4.00
N THR A 59 -14.31 -8.70 -3.22
CA THR A 59 -14.75 -7.38 -3.67
C THR A 59 -13.59 -6.43 -3.92
N TYR A 60 -12.49 -6.59 -3.17
CA TYR A 60 -11.25 -5.81 -3.30
C TYR A 60 -10.32 -6.33 -4.40
N LYS A 61 -10.48 -7.56 -4.83
CA LYS A 61 -9.75 -8.15 -5.97
C LYS A 61 -10.44 -7.84 -7.30
N ASN A 62 -11.75 -7.58 -7.28
CA ASN A 62 -12.51 -7.26 -8.48
C ASN A 62 -12.35 -5.79 -8.86
N THR A 63 -11.58 -5.54 -9.93
CA THR A 63 -11.30 -4.18 -10.42
C THR A 63 -12.53 -3.45 -10.98
N ASP A 64 -13.62 -4.14 -11.28
CA ASP A 64 -14.88 -3.52 -11.70
C ASP A 64 -15.48 -2.60 -10.64
N ASN A 65 -15.16 -2.87 -9.35
CA ASN A 65 -15.62 -2.07 -8.23
C ASN A 65 -14.87 -0.73 -8.08
N TYR A 66 -13.71 -0.61 -8.70
CA TYR A 66 -12.84 0.55 -8.52
C TYR A 66 -13.40 1.79 -9.20
N THR A 67 -13.10 2.95 -8.65
CA THR A 67 -13.31 4.25 -9.28
C THR A 67 -11.99 4.71 -9.88
N VAL A 68 -12.00 5.04 -11.16
CA VAL A 68 -10.84 5.54 -11.89
C VAL A 68 -11.02 7.03 -12.13
N LYS A 69 -10.02 7.82 -11.76
CA LYS A 69 -9.97 9.27 -11.97
C LYS A 69 -8.70 9.64 -12.71
N VAL A 70 -8.83 10.52 -13.68
CA VAL A 70 -7.71 11.03 -14.48
C VAL A 70 -7.62 12.53 -14.31
N TYR A 71 -6.46 13.01 -13.89
CA TYR A 71 -6.16 14.41 -13.65
C TYR A 71 -5.09 14.90 -14.62
N ASP A 72 -5.20 16.14 -15.11
CA ASP A 72 -4.14 16.77 -15.87
C ASP A 72 -2.99 17.25 -14.96
N LYS A 73 -1.96 17.85 -15.57
CA LYS A 73 -0.80 18.42 -14.86
C LYS A 73 -1.15 19.50 -13.82
N ASP A 74 -2.30 20.17 -13.99
CA ASP A 74 -2.79 21.24 -13.14
C ASP A 74 -3.73 20.71 -12.02
N GLY A 75 -3.90 19.39 -11.94
CA GLY A 75 -4.76 18.72 -10.95
C GLY A 75 -6.25 18.79 -11.27
N VAL A 76 -6.62 19.16 -12.50
CA VAL A 76 -8.03 19.21 -12.93
C VAL A 76 -8.48 17.82 -13.35
N GLU A 77 -9.59 17.34 -12.76
CA GLU A 77 -10.21 16.05 -13.12
C GLU A 77 -10.74 16.12 -14.56
N LYS A 78 -10.28 15.22 -15.41
CA LYS A 78 -10.68 15.10 -16.81
C LYS A 78 -11.62 13.95 -17.06
N LEU A 79 -11.43 12.84 -16.34
CA LEU A 79 -12.28 11.65 -16.42
C LEU A 79 -12.54 11.09 -15.03
N ASN A 80 -13.72 10.51 -14.87
CA ASN A 80 -14.14 9.81 -13.67
C ASN A 80 -15.15 8.72 -14.06
N PHE A 81 -14.80 7.46 -13.87
CA PHE A 81 -15.62 6.32 -14.27
C PHE A 81 -15.36 5.10 -13.38
N LYS A 82 -16.22 4.09 -13.45
CA LYS A 82 -16.06 2.83 -12.76
C LYS A 82 -15.15 1.87 -13.53
N GLY A 83 -14.44 0.99 -12.81
CA GLY A 83 -13.62 -0.06 -13.42
C GLY A 83 -14.41 -0.96 -14.40
N SER A 84 -15.69 -1.24 -14.09
CA SER A 84 -16.60 -1.95 -14.97
C SER A 84 -16.87 -1.27 -16.33
N GLU A 85 -16.64 0.05 -16.40
CA GLU A 85 -16.80 0.85 -17.61
C GLU A 85 -15.49 0.99 -18.38
N LEU A 86 -14.38 0.43 -17.85
CA LEU A 86 -13.04 0.60 -18.43
C LEU A 86 -13.00 0.13 -19.89
N ALA A 87 -13.54 -1.04 -20.19
CA ALA A 87 -13.52 -1.59 -21.54
C ALA A 87 -14.28 -0.71 -22.57
N GLN A 88 -15.31 0.00 -22.11
CA GLN A 88 -16.12 0.89 -22.95
C GLN A 88 -15.42 2.25 -23.16
N ASN A 89 -14.58 2.65 -22.21
CA ASN A 89 -13.85 3.92 -22.25
C ASN A 89 -12.46 3.81 -22.91
N LEU A 90 -11.98 2.61 -23.20
CA LEU A 90 -10.69 2.42 -23.85
C LEU A 90 -10.79 2.49 -25.38
N PRO A 91 -9.78 3.07 -26.04
CA PRO A 91 -8.69 3.86 -25.48
C PRO A 91 -9.15 5.24 -24.96
N LEU A 92 -8.58 5.71 -23.86
CA LEU A 92 -8.89 7.03 -23.33
C LEU A 92 -8.40 8.11 -24.29
N THR A 93 -9.32 8.93 -24.82
CA THR A 93 -8.97 10.04 -25.70
C THR A 93 -8.81 11.33 -24.89
N LEU A 94 -7.61 11.88 -24.86
CA LEU A 94 -7.24 13.03 -24.06
C LEU A 94 -6.39 14.02 -24.89
N THR A 95 -6.31 15.27 -24.47
CA THR A 95 -5.39 16.24 -25.06
C THR A 95 -3.94 15.83 -24.82
N ILE A 96 -3.03 16.28 -25.66
CA ILE A 96 -1.59 16.06 -25.46
C ILE A 96 -1.18 16.65 -24.12
N GLY A 97 -0.38 15.89 -23.34
CA GLY A 97 0.05 16.32 -22.01
C GLY A 97 0.34 15.19 -21.05
N SER A 98 0.69 15.55 -19.82
CA SER A 98 0.94 14.62 -18.73
C SER A 98 -0.30 14.49 -17.84
N TYR A 99 -0.57 13.28 -17.42
CA TYR A 99 -1.74 12.93 -16.61
C TYR A 99 -1.35 12.11 -15.41
N LYS A 100 -2.06 12.31 -14.30
CA LYS A 100 -2.06 11.43 -13.13
C LYS A 100 -3.34 10.63 -13.14
N ILE A 101 -3.21 9.31 -13.04
CA ILE A 101 -4.33 8.38 -12.99
C ILE A 101 -4.36 7.79 -11.59
N ILE A 102 -5.51 7.84 -10.95
CA ILE A 102 -5.74 7.25 -9.63
C ILE A 102 -6.89 6.26 -9.78
N ALA A 103 -6.70 5.06 -9.27
CA ALA A 103 -7.79 4.10 -9.12
C ALA A 103 -7.91 3.69 -7.66
N SER A 104 -9.14 3.58 -7.15
CA SER A 104 -9.35 3.28 -5.73
C SER A 104 -10.68 2.56 -5.48
N TYR A 105 -10.73 1.82 -4.37
CA TYR A 105 -11.93 1.17 -3.87
C TYR A 105 -11.93 1.08 -2.34
N GLY A 106 -13.13 1.00 -1.75
CA GLY A 106 -13.33 0.97 -0.32
C GLY A 106 -13.40 2.38 0.28
N LYS A 107 -13.34 2.45 1.59
CA LYS A 107 -13.42 3.70 2.33
C LYS A 107 -12.22 3.86 3.24
N GLU A 108 -11.68 5.06 3.25
CA GLU A 108 -10.51 5.38 4.06
C GLU A 108 -10.92 5.63 5.52
N HIS A 109 -10.31 4.88 6.44
CA HIS A 109 -10.43 5.02 7.87
C HIS A 109 -9.04 5.02 8.51
N ASN A 110 -8.88 5.65 9.66
CA ASN A 110 -7.65 5.54 10.44
C ASN A 110 -7.42 4.10 10.93
N ALA A 111 -8.50 3.45 11.35
CA ALA A 111 -8.58 2.02 11.60
C ALA A 111 -10.03 1.55 11.44
N SER A 112 -10.24 0.32 10.96
CA SER A 112 -11.56 -0.28 10.81
C SER A 112 -11.45 -1.80 10.91
N ARG A 113 -12.55 -2.46 11.28
CA ARG A 113 -12.69 -3.92 11.24
C ARG A 113 -13.48 -4.40 10.01
N ASP A 114 -14.32 -3.52 9.45
CA ASP A 114 -15.35 -3.89 8.48
C ASP A 114 -14.93 -3.63 7.03
N GLU A 115 -14.01 -2.69 6.82
CA GLU A 115 -13.58 -2.27 5.49
C GLU A 115 -12.18 -1.64 5.52
N PHE A 116 -11.54 -1.59 4.35
CA PHE A 116 -10.29 -0.87 4.17
C PHE A 116 -10.26 -0.16 2.81
N TYR A 117 -9.24 0.63 2.58
CA TYR A 117 -9.07 1.39 1.35
C TYR A 117 -7.91 0.84 0.53
N VAL A 118 -8.12 0.68 -0.77
CA VAL A 118 -7.11 0.34 -1.75
C VAL A 118 -6.96 1.47 -2.74
N GLU A 119 -5.73 1.78 -3.10
CA GLU A 119 -5.41 2.82 -4.06
C GLU A 119 -4.19 2.44 -4.90
N GLY A 120 -4.21 2.87 -6.14
CA GLY A 120 -3.06 2.83 -7.04
C GLY A 120 -2.97 4.11 -7.85
N THR A 121 -1.76 4.49 -8.19
CA THR A 121 -1.48 5.67 -8.99
C THR A 121 -0.53 5.33 -10.12
N ALA A 122 -0.79 5.88 -11.32
CA ALA A 122 0.14 5.85 -12.44
C ALA A 122 0.25 7.22 -13.09
N ALA A 123 1.39 7.49 -13.71
CA ALA A 123 1.55 8.60 -14.62
C ALA A 123 1.29 8.13 -16.06
N GLY A 124 0.66 8.97 -16.86
CA GLY A 124 0.47 8.78 -18.30
C GLY A 124 0.90 10.02 -19.06
N THR A 125 1.53 9.84 -20.20
CA THR A 125 1.86 10.96 -21.09
C THR A 125 1.20 10.71 -22.45
N ILE A 126 0.38 11.66 -22.88
CA ILE A 126 -0.28 11.63 -24.18
C ILE A 126 0.57 12.45 -25.16
N LYS A 127 0.98 11.80 -26.23
CA LYS A 127 1.67 12.42 -27.38
C LYS A 127 0.77 12.43 -28.59
N ALA A 128 1.09 13.22 -29.58
CA ALA A 128 0.39 13.22 -30.87
C ALA A 128 0.45 11.82 -31.52
N GLY A 129 -0.67 11.34 -32.04
CA GLY A 129 -0.78 10.00 -32.63
C GLY A 129 -1.24 8.93 -31.64
N ASN A 130 -1.34 7.68 -32.09
CA ASN A 130 -1.96 6.59 -31.35
C ASN A 130 -0.95 5.65 -30.64
N GLN A 131 0.32 6.02 -30.59
CA GLN A 131 1.38 5.18 -29.99
C GLN A 131 1.80 5.73 -28.63
N ASN A 132 0.97 5.52 -27.62
CA ASN A 132 1.30 5.86 -26.23
C ASN A 132 1.51 4.58 -25.42
N GLU A 133 2.51 4.61 -24.55
CA GLU A 133 2.74 3.51 -23.60
C GLU A 133 1.52 3.31 -22.71
N PRO A 134 1.11 2.05 -22.45
CA PRO A 134 0.01 1.78 -21.54
C PRO A 134 0.31 2.28 -20.13
N ALA A 135 -0.62 3.00 -19.52
CA ALA A 135 -0.57 3.27 -18.09
C ALA A 135 -1.05 2.03 -17.31
N ILE A 136 -0.24 1.56 -16.37
CA ILE A 136 -0.56 0.41 -15.54
C ILE A 136 -0.79 0.91 -14.12
N VAL A 137 -2.00 0.72 -13.59
CA VAL A 137 -2.38 1.06 -12.22
C VAL A 137 -2.59 -0.23 -11.44
N THR A 138 -1.73 -0.49 -10.47
CA THR A 138 -1.90 -1.58 -9.51
C THR A 138 -2.34 -1.00 -8.18
N CYS A 139 -3.55 -1.37 -7.73
CA CYS A 139 -4.13 -0.88 -6.50
C CYS A 139 -3.81 -1.82 -5.35
N THR A 140 -3.24 -1.29 -4.28
CA THR A 140 -2.87 -2.05 -3.07
C THR A 140 -3.52 -1.44 -1.83
N PRO A 141 -3.78 -2.24 -0.77
CA PRO A 141 -4.23 -1.71 0.51
C PRO A 141 -3.29 -0.65 1.07
N THR A 142 -3.86 0.46 1.53
CA THR A 142 -3.13 1.55 2.20
C THR A 142 -2.96 1.30 3.70
N CYS A 143 -3.36 0.13 4.17
CA CYS A 143 -3.33 -0.31 5.57
C CYS A 143 -2.51 -1.59 5.75
N GLY A 144 -2.10 -1.84 7.00
CA GLY A 144 -1.69 -3.15 7.49
C GLY A 144 -2.84 -3.81 8.23
N ARG A 145 -2.92 -5.14 8.16
CA ARG A 145 -3.90 -5.94 8.89
C ARG A 145 -3.23 -6.53 10.13
N ILE A 146 -3.89 -6.42 11.27
CA ILE A 146 -3.44 -7.02 12.53
C ILE A 146 -4.54 -7.94 13.03
N SER A 147 -4.16 -9.12 13.50
CA SER A 147 -5.01 -10.03 14.27
C SER A 147 -4.27 -10.49 15.53
N VAL A 148 -5.02 -10.83 16.56
CA VAL A 148 -4.49 -11.38 17.80
C VAL A 148 -5.07 -12.77 18.01
N LEU A 149 -4.20 -13.73 18.32
CA LEU A 149 -4.58 -15.07 18.74
C LEU A 149 -4.13 -15.28 20.19
N PHE A 150 -5.08 -15.40 21.07
CA PHE A 150 -4.82 -15.87 22.43
C PHE A 150 -4.89 -17.39 22.47
N ASP A 151 -3.81 -18.01 22.95
CA ASP A 151 -3.77 -19.45 23.17
C ASP A 151 -4.85 -19.88 24.18
N ALA A 152 -5.41 -21.07 23.99
CA ALA A 152 -6.45 -21.61 24.87
C ALA A 152 -5.98 -21.70 26.34
N GLY A 153 -4.71 -21.98 26.58
CA GLY A 153 -4.08 -22.02 27.89
C GLY A 153 -4.11 -20.69 28.65
N MET A 154 -4.28 -19.54 27.95
CA MET A 154 -4.42 -18.24 28.61
C MET A 154 -5.51 -18.26 29.68
N SER A 155 -6.63 -18.91 29.38
CA SER A 155 -7.78 -19.00 30.30
C SER A 155 -7.55 -19.90 31.50
N GLU A 156 -6.50 -20.71 31.54
CA GLU A 156 -6.11 -21.53 32.68
C GLU A 156 -5.51 -20.66 33.79
N TYR A 157 -4.72 -19.66 33.41
CA TYR A 157 -3.92 -18.83 34.32
C TYR A 157 -4.52 -17.44 34.56
N PHE A 158 -5.19 -16.86 33.53
CA PHE A 158 -5.70 -15.50 33.60
C PHE A 158 -7.22 -15.45 33.58
N SER A 159 -7.79 -14.63 34.45
CA SER A 159 -9.22 -14.34 34.49
C SER A 159 -9.64 -13.40 33.37
N ASP A 160 -8.79 -12.42 33.07
CA ASP A 160 -9.00 -11.44 32.00
C ASP A 160 -7.68 -11.06 31.31
N TYR A 161 -7.76 -10.72 30.04
CA TYR A 161 -6.62 -10.25 29.26
C TYR A 161 -7.06 -9.49 28.01
N SER A 162 -6.22 -8.55 27.59
CA SER A 162 -6.42 -7.72 26.40
C SER A 162 -5.10 -7.32 25.76
N VAL A 163 -5.15 -6.91 24.51
CA VAL A 163 -4.01 -6.29 23.79
C VAL A 163 -4.46 -4.98 23.19
N ASP A 164 -3.69 -3.93 23.44
CA ASP A 164 -3.85 -2.60 22.86
C ASP A 164 -2.70 -2.30 21.89
N PHE A 165 -3.00 -1.75 20.71
CA PHE A 165 -2.00 -1.30 19.73
C PHE A 165 -2.12 0.19 19.52
N LYS A 166 -0.98 0.89 19.49
CA LYS A 166 -0.90 2.35 19.32
C LYS A 166 0.40 2.77 18.62
N GLY A 167 0.49 4.03 18.27
CA GLY A 167 1.75 4.65 17.84
C GLY A 167 1.88 4.90 16.35
N THR A 168 0.93 4.46 15.51
CA THR A 168 0.91 4.89 14.10
C THR A 168 0.38 6.32 14.00
N LYS A 169 0.76 7.02 12.94
CA LYS A 169 0.29 8.39 12.67
C LYS A 169 -1.23 8.47 12.55
N ALA A 170 -1.82 7.48 11.89
CA ALA A 170 -3.27 7.41 11.70
C ALA A 170 -4.03 7.23 13.02
N LEU A 171 -3.51 6.42 13.95
CA LEU A 171 -4.11 6.24 15.27
C LEU A 171 -3.94 7.49 16.15
N GLY A 172 -2.83 8.23 15.99
CA GLY A 172 -2.53 9.38 16.84
C GLY A 172 -2.46 9.00 18.31
N ALA A 173 -3.34 9.57 19.13
CA ALA A 173 -3.45 9.25 20.56
C ALA A 173 -4.37 8.06 20.86
N ASN A 174 -5.07 7.51 19.85
CA ASN A 174 -5.98 6.39 20.03
C ASN A 174 -5.25 5.05 19.95
N SER A 175 -5.95 4.00 20.38
CA SER A 175 -5.53 2.61 20.25
C SER A 175 -6.61 1.77 19.57
N VAL A 176 -6.20 0.63 19.01
CA VAL A 176 -7.09 -0.46 18.61
C VAL A 176 -6.84 -1.63 19.55
N SER A 177 -7.91 -2.29 19.98
CA SER A 177 -7.85 -3.25 21.09
C SER A 177 -8.50 -4.56 20.73
N TRP A 178 -7.97 -5.64 21.33
CA TRP A 178 -8.60 -6.95 21.41
C TRP A 178 -8.82 -7.34 22.87
N ALA A 179 -10.02 -7.79 23.16
CA ALA A 179 -10.36 -8.43 24.43
C ALA A 179 -10.24 -9.96 24.32
N LYS A 180 -10.30 -10.64 25.44
CA LYS A 180 -10.16 -12.09 25.64
C LYS A 180 -10.84 -12.97 24.57
N ASN A 181 -12.01 -12.62 24.08
CA ASN A 181 -12.79 -13.43 23.13
C ASN A 181 -12.90 -12.79 21.74
N ASP A 182 -12.09 -11.78 21.48
CA ASP A 182 -12.12 -11.06 20.23
C ASP A 182 -11.17 -11.70 19.21
N SER A 183 -11.65 -12.00 18.02
CA SER A 183 -10.88 -12.63 16.94
C SER A 183 -10.86 -11.80 15.65
N GLU A 184 -11.66 -10.73 15.59
CA GLU A 184 -11.77 -9.94 14.36
C GLU A 184 -10.55 -9.04 14.14
N PRO A 185 -9.98 -9.00 12.94
CA PRO A 185 -8.80 -8.18 12.66
C PRO A 185 -9.12 -6.69 12.65
N TRP A 186 -8.07 -5.89 12.82
CA TRP A 186 -8.08 -4.47 12.50
C TRP A 186 -7.26 -4.19 11.24
N TYR A 187 -7.77 -3.31 10.41
CA TYR A 187 -7.08 -2.71 9.27
C TYR A 187 -6.67 -1.30 9.67
N VAL A 188 -5.37 -1.08 9.86
CA VAL A 188 -4.81 0.20 10.34
C VAL A 188 -4.14 0.91 9.20
N LYS A 189 -4.58 2.14 8.89
CA LYS A 189 -3.98 3.00 7.86
C LYS A 189 -2.53 3.31 8.19
N LEU A 190 -1.65 3.32 7.18
CA LEU A 190 -0.22 3.51 7.32
C LEU A 190 0.33 4.48 6.28
N GLU A 191 1.46 5.10 6.60
CA GLU A 191 2.30 5.77 5.63
C GLU A 191 2.91 4.75 4.64
N GLU A 192 3.43 5.21 3.51
CA GLU A 192 3.89 4.35 2.40
C GLU A 192 4.98 3.36 2.80
N ASN A 193 5.91 3.78 3.66
CA ASN A 193 7.05 2.95 4.09
C ASN A 193 6.76 2.09 5.33
N GLY A 194 5.48 2.00 5.73
CA GLY A 194 5.11 1.36 6.98
C GLY A 194 5.44 2.20 8.21
N GLU A 195 4.99 1.76 9.38
CA GLU A 195 5.15 2.47 10.63
C GLU A 195 5.39 1.50 11.78
N ASN A 196 6.11 1.96 12.80
CA ASN A 196 6.24 1.20 14.03
C ASN A 196 4.94 1.28 14.83
N ILE A 197 4.45 0.12 15.26
CA ILE A 197 3.30 0.01 16.14
C ILE A 197 3.74 -0.64 17.45
N THR A 198 3.29 -0.08 18.56
CA THR A 198 3.56 -0.61 19.90
C THR A 198 2.32 -1.33 20.39
N PHE A 199 2.49 -2.56 20.86
CA PHE A 199 1.45 -3.28 21.57
C PHE A 199 1.69 -3.27 23.07
N THR A 200 0.60 -3.34 23.82
CA THR A 200 0.58 -3.53 25.27
C THR A 200 -0.43 -4.61 25.59
N ILE A 201 0.02 -5.67 26.27
CA ILE A 201 -0.80 -6.75 26.75
C ILE A 201 -1.04 -6.52 28.23
N ASN A 202 -2.30 -6.50 28.64
CA ASN A 202 -2.70 -6.47 30.04
C ASN A 202 -3.33 -7.81 30.37
N ALA A 203 -2.90 -8.45 31.45
CA ALA A 203 -3.48 -9.70 31.92
C ALA A 203 -3.64 -9.69 33.43
N THR A 204 -4.81 -10.16 33.89
CA THR A 204 -5.17 -10.32 35.31
C THR A 204 -5.11 -11.80 35.66
N ALA A 205 -4.17 -12.17 36.51
CA ALA A 205 -4.06 -13.55 36.95
C ALA A 205 -5.29 -13.98 37.78
N LYS A 206 -5.57 -15.27 37.82
CA LYS A 206 -6.50 -15.84 38.79
C LYS A 206 -5.89 -15.81 40.19
N GLU A 207 -6.73 -15.91 41.21
CA GLU A 207 -6.34 -15.79 42.63
C GLU A 207 -5.21 -16.75 43.05
N GLU A 208 -5.14 -17.92 42.43
CA GLU A 208 -4.12 -18.95 42.68
C GLU A 208 -2.73 -18.58 42.09
N TYR A 209 -2.64 -17.54 41.26
CA TYR A 209 -1.44 -17.08 40.61
C TYR A 209 -1.16 -15.62 40.99
N SER A 210 0.10 -15.26 41.19
CA SER A 210 0.46 -13.94 41.73
C SER A 210 0.89 -12.92 40.66
N SER A 211 0.72 -13.21 39.37
CA SER A 211 1.25 -12.40 38.31
C SER A 211 0.19 -11.62 37.52
N ASN A 212 -0.25 -10.46 38.06
CA ASN A 212 -0.81 -9.44 37.21
C ASN A 212 0.33 -8.77 36.47
N GLY A 213 0.24 -8.63 35.15
CA GLY A 213 1.34 -8.08 34.38
C GLY A 213 0.89 -7.26 33.19
N THR A 214 1.81 -6.38 32.80
CA THR A 214 1.73 -5.65 31.56
C THR A 214 2.99 -5.96 30.74
N TRP A 215 2.82 -6.41 29.52
CA TRP A 215 3.90 -6.68 28.58
C TRP A 215 3.77 -5.74 27.39
N SER A 216 4.87 -5.27 26.89
CA SER A 216 4.85 -4.40 25.72
C SER A 216 5.97 -4.74 24.74
N GLY A 217 5.71 -4.45 23.48
CA GLY A 217 6.68 -4.60 22.41
C GLY A 217 6.35 -3.70 21.23
N THR A 218 7.25 -3.65 20.28
CA THR A 218 7.08 -2.83 19.07
C THR A 218 7.54 -3.60 17.86
N PHE A 219 6.78 -3.49 16.75
CA PHE A 219 7.20 -4.04 15.46
C PHE A 219 6.83 -3.08 14.33
N ASN A 220 7.42 -3.29 13.15
CA ASN A 220 7.10 -2.49 11.98
C ASN A 220 5.91 -3.09 11.24
N LEU A 221 4.82 -2.33 11.17
CA LEU A 221 3.61 -2.67 10.42
C LEU A 221 3.71 -2.06 9.02
N GLN A 222 3.51 -2.86 7.98
CA GLN A 222 3.63 -2.44 6.58
C GLN A 222 2.30 -2.51 5.86
N ARG A 223 2.12 -1.64 4.86
CA ARG A 223 0.96 -1.68 3.96
C ARG A 223 0.86 -3.01 3.26
N ASN A 224 -0.38 -3.46 3.02
CA ASN A 224 -0.68 -4.70 2.29
C ASN A 224 -0.05 -5.96 2.93
N LYS A 225 0.27 -5.92 4.22
CA LYS A 225 0.80 -7.05 4.98
C LYS A 225 -0.12 -7.39 6.14
N ALA A 226 -0.27 -8.69 6.41
CA ALA A 226 -1.05 -9.20 7.54
C ALA A 226 -0.10 -9.71 8.64
N TYR A 227 -0.41 -9.36 9.87
CA TYR A 227 0.34 -9.75 11.06
C TYR A 227 -0.58 -10.44 12.04
N LYS A 228 -0.13 -11.58 12.55
CA LYS A 228 -0.81 -12.32 13.59
C LYS A 228 0.04 -12.31 14.85
N VAL A 229 -0.45 -11.71 15.91
CA VAL A 229 0.21 -11.68 17.21
C VAL A 229 -0.32 -12.86 18.02
N ASN A 230 0.53 -13.84 18.28
CA ASN A 230 0.19 -15.00 19.08
C ASN A 230 0.64 -14.74 20.52
N VAL A 231 -0.27 -14.92 21.46
CA VAL A 231 -0.04 -14.70 22.89
C VAL A 231 -0.36 -16.00 23.62
N LYS A 232 0.63 -16.59 24.28
CA LYS A 232 0.47 -17.82 25.06
C LYS A 232 1.11 -17.69 26.45
N PRO A 233 0.60 -18.40 27.47
CA PRO A 233 1.23 -18.41 28.78
C PRO A 233 2.53 -19.21 28.73
N SER A 234 3.55 -18.72 29.45
CA SER A 234 4.82 -19.40 29.64
C SER A 234 5.12 -19.54 31.13
N PRO A 235 4.86 -20.69 31.74
CA PRO A 235 5.18 -20.89 33.15
C PRO A 235 6.69 -20.80 33.39
N ILE A 236 7.11 -19.85 34.25
CA ILE A 236 8.55 -19.61 34.50
C ILE A 236 9.17 -20.77 35.31
N ALA A 237 8.44 -21.33 36.26
CA ALA A 237 8.83 -22.54 36.96
C ALA A 237 7.62 -23.21 37.59
N PRO A 238 7.51 -24.54 37.58
CA PRO A 238 6.44 -25.25 38.27
C PRO A 238 6.48 -24.95 39.78
N GLY A 239 5.34 -24.52 40.31
CA GLY A 239 5.17 -24.27 41.75
C GLY A 239 5.56 -22.88 42.27
N THR A 240 6.04 -21.97 41.44
CA THR A 240 6.37 -20.61 41.88
C THR A 240 5.16 -19.63 41.82
N GLY A 241 4.09 -20.00 41.15
CA GLY A 241 2.93 -19.13 40.93
C GLY A 241 3.21 -18.00 39.95
N ASN A 242 4.40 -17.91 39.37
CA ASN A 242 4.78 -16.88 38.39
C ASN A 242 4.53 -17.38 36.98
N ILE A 243 3.87 -16.56 36.18
CA ILE A 243 3.56 -16.83 34.77
C ILE A 243 4.08 -15.66 33.93
N ASP A 244 4.79 -16.00 32.87
CA ASP A 244 5.19 -15.05 31.83
C ASP A 244 4.34 -15.26 30.57
N LEU A 245 4.50 -14.42 29.58
CA LEU A 245 3.90 -14.57 28.26
C LEU A 245 4.97 -14.79 27.20
N GLU A 246 4.75 -15.78 26.38
CA GLU A 246 5.47 -15.94 25.12
C GLU A 246 4.66 -15.26 24.02
N ILE A 247 5.30 -14.36 23.29
CA ILE A 247 4.68 -13.55 22.24
C ILE A 247 5.46 -13.77 20.95
N SER A 248 4.78 -14.26 19.94
CA SER A 248 5.33 -14.34 18.58
C SER A 248 4.45 -13.55 17.62
N ILE A 249 5.06 -13.00 16.56
CA ILE A 249 4.38 -12.25 15.52
C ILE A 249 4.65 -12.91 14.18
N ASP A 250 3.62 -13.47 13.59
CA ASP A 250 3.67 -14.05 12.26
C ASP A 250 3.30 -13.00 11.23
N GLN A 251 4.18 -12.74 10.28
CA GLN A 251 3.89 -11.91 9.13
C GLN A 251 3.46 -12.81 7.98
N THR A 252 2.17 -12.81 7.66
CA THR A 252 1.62 -13.57 6.54
C THR A 252 1.52 -12.69 5.31
N THR A 253 2.38 -12.95 4.33
CA THR A 253 2.18 -12.55 2.94
C THR A 253 2.36 -13.78 2.09
N ASN A 254 1.59 -13.92 1.00
CA ASN A 254 1.63 -15.05 0.11
C ASN A 254 2.95 -15.84 0.19
N ASP A 255 2.94 -16.98 0.93
CA ASP A 255 3.95 -18.02 1.02
C ASP A 255 5.21 -17.82 1.89
N ILE A 256 5.36 -16.75 2.68
CA ILE A 256 6.50 -16.66 3.62
C ILE A 256 5.96 -16.37 5.03
N GLU A 257 5.86 -17.41 5.84
CA GLU A 257 5.75 -17.27 7.31
C GLU A 257 7.13 -16.81 7.81
N LYS A 258 7.18 -15.65 8.43
CA LYS A 258 8.38 -15.14 9.07
C LYS A 258 8.04 -14.83 10.51
N ASP A 259 8.50 -15.72 11.41
CA ASP A 259 8.46 -15.49 12.85
C ASP A 259 9.37 -14.31 13.19
N ILE A 260 8.81 -13.30 13.82
CA ILE A 260 9.58 -12.20 14.41
C ILE A 260 9.51 -12.39 15.92
N GLU A 261 10.60 -12.83 16.52
CA GLU A 261 10.75 -12.82 17.97
C GLU A 261 10.85 -11.37 18.45
N VAL A 262 9.92 -10.96 19.29
CA VAL A 262 9.93 -9.63 19.91
C VAL A 262 10.44 -9.78 21.33
N PRO A 263 11.54 -9.11 21.69
CA PRO A 263 11.96 -9.03 23.08
C PRO A 263 10.87 -8.36 23.90
N VAL A 264 10.32 -9.07 24.87
CA VAL A 264 9.31 -8.53 25.78
C VAL A 264 10.00 -7.97 27.01
N THR A 265 9.75 -6.71 27.30
CA THR A 265 10.28 -6.05 28.51
C THR A 265 9.16 -5.88 29.54
N TRP A 266 9.42 -6.28 30.76
CA TRP A 266 8.58 -5.93 31.91
C TRP A 266 8.62 -4.42 32.15
N ILE A 267 7.47 -3.80 32.36
CA ILE A 267 7.36 -2.39 32.79
C ILE A 267 6.88 -2.36 34.25
#